data_c9f19c369a349265f2399f526a3cb00d
#
_entry.id   c9f19c369a349265f2399f526a3cb00d
#
_cell.length_a   1.000
_cell.length_b   1.000
_cell.length_c   1.000
_cell.angle_alpha   90.00
_cell.angle_beta   90.00
_cell.angle_gamma   90.00
#
_symmetry.space_group_name_H-M   'P 1'
#
loop_
_entity.id
_entity.type
_entity.pdbx_description
1 polymer ?
#
loop_
_entity_poly.entity_id
_entity_poly.type
_entity_poly.pdbx_seq_one_letter_code
_entity_poly.pdbx_strand_id
1 'polypeptide(L)'
;MESQLLVLSDLNFNLDVWKRELKFQESEMDYFEEKLEHIAIRNVGTEVMVQLEGFQNKIIREREVMGHLRHRIRMKKRELAYTKFESNAEVLFHEKQVLLKDEMKTFVKMHYQLKELMMDFFLKTL
;
A
#
# COMPACT_ATOMS: atom_id res chain seq x y z
N MET A 1 -3.28 32.81 8.32
CA MET A 1 -4.19 31.74 8.81
C MET A 1 -4.84 30.94 7.70
N GLU A 2 -5.44 31.60 6.72
CA GLU A 2 -6.07 30.88 5.59
C GLU A 2 -5.10 30.00 4.81
N SER A 3 -3.87 30.48 4.55
CA SER A 3 -2.86 29.71 3.84
C SER A 3 -2.42 28.46 4.61
N GLN A 4 -2.35 28.53 5.95
CA GLN A 4 -2.02 27.38 6.80
C GLN A 4 -3.13 26.34 6.80
N LEU A 5 -4.39 26.80 6.85
CA LEU A 5 -5.55 25.91 6.75
C LEU A 5 -5.60 25.19 5.42
N LEU A 6 -5.28 25.88 4.32
CA LEU A 6 -5.22 25.28 2.98
C LEU A 6 -4.11 24.22 2.89
N VAL A 7 -2.93 24.51 3.41
CA VAL A 7 -1.81 23.57 3.42
C VAL A 7 -2.17 22.30 4.21
N LEU A 8 -2.75 22.46 5.40
CA LEU A 8 -3.18 21.31 6.22
C LEU A 8 -4.27 20.49 5.52
N SER A 9 -5.21 21.17 4.86
CA SER A 9 -6.25 20.52 4.08
C SER A 9 -5.66 19.70 2.92
N ASP A 10 -4.69 20.26 2.21
CA ASP A 10 -4.02 19.59 1.09
C ASP A 10 -3.20 18.38 1.56
N LEU A 11 -2.48 18.51 2.68
CA LEU A 11 -1.75 17.40 3.27
C LEU A 11 -2.70 16.26 3.68
N ASN A 12 -3.83 16.61 4.27
CA ASN A 12 -4.85 15.65 4.67
C ASN A 12 -5.47 14.95 3.46
N PHE A 13 -5.72 15.68 2.38
CA PHE A 13 -6.21 15.13 1.13
C PHE A 13 -5.23 14.10 0.56
N ASN A 14 -3.94 14.40 0.54
CA ASN A 14 -2.91 13.47 0.09
C ASN A 14 -2.92 12.17 0.91
N LEU A 15 -3.06 12.28 2.23
CA LEU A 15 -3.15 11.11 3.11
C LEU A 15 -4.39 10.26 2.79
N ASP A 16 -5.52 10.88 2.48
CA ASP A 16 -6.73 10.18 2.08
C ASP A 16 -6.56 9.44 0.75
N VAL A 17 -5.88 10.05 -0.22
CA VAL A 17 -5.56 9.41 -1.50
C VAL A 17 -4.74 8.15 -1.27
N TRP A 18 -3.70 8.23 -0.43
CA TRP A 18 -2.84 7.08 -0.13
C TRP A 18 -3.58 5.99 0.63
N LYS A 19 -4.44 6.37 1.56
CA LYS A 19 -5.29 5.43 2.29
C LYS A 19 -6.20 4.64 1.34
N ARG A 20 -6.80 5.32 0.38
CA ARG A 20 -7.64 4.69 -0.65
C ARG A 20 -6.83 3.73 -1.53
N GLU A 21 -5.63 4.14 -1.93
CA GLU A 21 -4.75 3.30 -2.73
C GLU A 21 -4.39 2.00 -1.98
N LEU A 22 -4.02 2.10 -0.69
CA LEU A 22 -3.72 0.92 0.12
C LEU A 22 -4.93 0.00 0.25
N LYS A 23 -6.12 0.56 0.43
CA LYS A 23 -7.35 -0.20 0.53
C LYS A 23 -7.66 -0.94 -0.78
N PHE A 24 -7.45 -0.29 -1.91
CA PHE A 24 -7.59 -0.89 -3.23
C PHE A 24 -6.63 -2.06 -3.42
N GLN A 25 -5.35 -1.87 -3.09
CA GLN A 25 -4.33 -2.91 -3.21
C GLN A 25 -4.62 -4.09 -2.28
N GLU A 26 -5.12 -3.84 -1.08
CA GLU A 26 -5.55 -4.90 -0.16
C GLU A 26 -6.65 -5.76 -0.77
N SER A 27 -7.64 -5.12 -1.38
CA SER A 27 -8.73 -5.83 -2.06
C SER A 27 -8.23 -6.67 -3.23
N GLU A 28 -7.27 -6.15 -3.99
CA GLU A 28 -6.64 -6.91 -5.07
C GLU A 28 -5.88 -8.13 -4.54
N MET A 29 -5.16 -7.96 -3.43
CA MET A 29 -4.42 -9.06 -2.82
C MET A 29 -5.34 -10.15 -2.30
N ASP A 30 -6.46 -9.79 -1.69
CA ASP A 30 -7.48 -10.75 -1.24
C ASP A 30 -7.98 -11.57 -2.43
N TYR A 31 -8.23 -10.91 -3.53
CA TYR A 31 -8.71 -11.52 -4.76
C TYR A 31 -7.68 -12.50 -5.34
N PHE A 32 -6.42 -12.09 -5.43
CA PHE A 32 -5.34 -12.94 -5.92
C PHE A 32 -5.09 -14.13 -4.99
N GLU A 33 -5.11 -13.92 -3.70
CA GLU A 33 -4.90 -14.95 -2.69
C GLU A 33 -5.98 -16.04 -2.77
N GLU A 34 -7.22 -15.63 -2.97
CA GLU A 34 -8.34 -16.55 -3.19
C GLU A 34 -8.09 -17.42 -4.42
N LYS A 35 -7.59 -16.84 -5.50
CA LYS A 35 -7.28 -17.58 -6.72
C LYS A 35 -6.11 -18.55 -6.53
N LEU A 36 -5.09 -18.13 -5.80
CA LEU A 36 -3.97 -19.01 -5.46
C LEU A 36 -4.43 -20.20 -4.63
N GLU A 37 -5.35 -20.00 -3.69
CA GLU A 37 -5.95 -21.09 -2.90
C GLU A 37 -6.71 -22.08 -3.79
N HIS A 38 -7.48 -21.58 -4.76
CA HIS A 38 -8.19 -22.42 -5.72
C HIS A 38 -7.23 -23.25 -6.58
N ILE A 39 -6.10 -22.68 -6.96
CA ILE A 39 -5.07 -23.41 -7.71
C ILE A 39 -4.41 -24.48 -6.82
N ALA A 40 -4.16 -24.16 -5.56
CA ALA A 40 -3.50 -25.05 -4.60
C ALA A 40 -4.25 -26.36 -4.38
N ILE A 41 -5.59 -26.34 -4.46
CA ILE A 41 -6.41 -27.54 -4.28
C ILE A 41 -6.49 -28.42 -5.54
N ARG A 42 -5.96 -27.95 -6.68
CA ARG A 42 -5.87 -28.71 -7.92
C ARG A 42 -4.58 -29.53 -7.89
N ASN A 43 -4.57 -30.64 -8.62
CA ASN A 43 -3.35 -31.44 -8.77
C ASN A 43 -2.49 -30.85 -9.89
N VAL A 44 -1.78 -29.75 -9.58
CA VAL A 44 -1.06 -28.94 -10.57
C VAL A 44 0.43 -29.28 -10.72
N GLY A 45 0.96 -30.16 -9.88
CA GLY A 45 2.38 -30.54 -9.93
C GLY A 45 3.29 -29.63 -9.11
N THR A 46 4.51 -30.10 -8.90
CA THR A 46 5.48 -29.49 -7.98
C THR A 46 5.96 -28.12 -8.44
N GLU A 47 6.24 -27.94 -9.73
CA GLU A 47 6.73 -26.65 -10.25
C GLU A 47 5.73 -25.51 -10.03
N VAL A 48 4.46 -25.77 -10.30
CA VAL A 48 3.39 -24.79 -10.11
C VAL A 48 3.23 -24.50 -8.62
N MET A 49 3.30 -25.51 -7.76
CA MET A 49 3.19 -25.32 -6.30
C MET A 49 4.32 -24.48 -5.73
N VAL A 50 5.55 -24.64 -6.21
CA VAL A 50 6.69 -23.82 -5.78
C VAL A 50 6.48 -22.37 -6.15
N GLN A 51 6.02 -22.09 -7.38
CA GLN A 51 5.71 -20.73 -7.81
C GLN A 51 4.58 -20.11 -6.99
N LEU A 52 3.52 -20.88 -6.75
CA LEU A 52 2.37 -20.45 -5.96
C LEU A 52 2.78 -20.07 -4.54
N GLU A 53 3.57 -20.90 -3.88
CA GLU A 53 4.08 -20.61 -2.53
C GLU A 53 4.96 -19.36 -2.51
N GLY A 54 5.75 -19.14 -3.56
CA GLY A 54 6.52 -17.90 -3.72
C GLY A 54 5.64 -16.68 -3.77
N PHE A 55 4.53 -16.72 -4.49
CA PHE A 55 3.56 -15.62 -4.53
C PHE A 55 2.86 -15.42 -3.20
N GLN A 56 2.47 -16.49 -2.52
CA GLN A 56 1.87 -16.39 -1.19
C GLN A 56 2.82 -15.71 -0.20
N ASN A 57 4.10 -16.03 -0.22
CA ASN A 57 5.11 -15.40 0.63
C ASN A 57 5.29 -13.92 0.30
N LYS A 58 5.26 -13.55 -0.97
CA LYS A 58 5.34 -12.15 -1.39
C LYS A 58 4.13 -11.35 -0.93
N ILE A 59 2.94 -11.93 -1.01
CA ILE A 59 1.70 -11.30 -0.52
C ILE A 59 1.79 -11.06 0.99
N ILE A 60 2.28 -12.02 1.76
CA ILE A 60 2.46 -11.87 3.21
C ILE A 60 3.35 -10.66 3.50
N ARG A 61 4.50 -10.53 2.82
CA ARG A 61 5.41 -9.39 3.00
C ARG A 61 4.78 -8.07 2.60
N GLU A 62 4.04 -8.03 1.50
CA GLU A 62 3.35 -6.82 1.08
C GLU A 62 2.29 -6.40 2.09
N ARG A 63 1.56 -7.34 2.67
CA ARG A 63 0.58 -7.04 3.73
C ARG A 63 1.23 -6.42 4.96
N GLU A 64 2.43 -6.87 5.32
CA GLU A 64 3.20 -6.26 6.42
C GLU A 64 3.56 -4.81 6.12
N VAL A 65 4.08 -4.55 4.92
CA VAL A 65 4.42 -3.18 4.49
C VAL A 65 3.16 -2.30 4.45
N MET A 66 2.05 -2.81 3.92
CA MET A 66 0.77 -2.10 3.90
C MET A 66 0.32 -1.72 5.31
N GLY A 67 0.46 -2.64 6.27
CA GLY A 67 0.10 -2.39 7.66
C GLY A 67 0.92 -1.25 8.25
N HIS A 68 2.21 -1.21 8.00
CA HIS A 68 3.10 -0.12 8.45
C HIS A 68 2.73 1.22 7.80
N LEU A 69 2.50 1.23 6.49
CA LEU A 69 2.11 2.45 5.78
C LEU A 69 0.76 2.97 6.26
N ARG A 70 -0.21 2.07 6.45
CA ARG A 70 -1.54 2.42 6.97
C ARG A 70 -1.44 3.04 8.35
N HIS A 71 -0.62 2.47 9.22
CA HIS A 71 -0.40 3.00 10.57
C HIS A 71 0.23 4.39 10.51
N ARG A 72 1.24 4.60 9.67
CA ARG A 72 1.90 5.90 9.52
C ARG A 72 0.95 6.96 8.96
N ILE A 73 0.09 6.60 8.02
CA ILE A 73 -0.94 7.50 7.49
C ILE A 73 -1.90 7.91 8.62
N ARG A 74 -2.35 6.95 9.42
CA ARG A 74 -3.26 7.20 10.55
C ARG A 74 -2.64 8.13 11.57
N MET A 75 -1.38 7.89 11.94
CA MET A 75 -0.66 8.73 12.90
C MET A 75 -0.47 10.14 12.35
N LYS A 76 -0.18 10.27 11.08
CA LYS A 76 -0.01 11.56 10.40
C LYS A 76 -1.32 12.35 10.42
N LYS A 77 -2.44 11.69 10.13
CA LYS A 77 -3.76 12.32 10.20
C LYS A 77 -4.07 12.82 11.61
N ARG A 78 -3.70 12.07 12.64
CA ARG A 78 -3.82 12.49 14.04
C ARG A 78 -2.99 13.74 14.32
N GLU A 79 -1.73 13.74 13.92
CA GLU A 79 -0.84 14.89 14.11
C GLU A 79 -1.45 16.14 13.47
N LEU A 80 -1.95 16.03 12.24
CA LEU A 80 -2.59 17.17 11.56
C LEU A 80 -3.83 17.67 12.29
N ALA A 81 -4.63 16.75 12.84
CA ALA A 81 -5.86 17.12 13.55
C ALA A 81 -5.60 17.88 14.86
N TYR A 82 -4.49 17.59 15.55
CA TYR A 82 -4.15 18.18 16.84
C TYR A 82 -3.05 19.24 16.77
N THR A 83 -2.64 19.62 15.57
CA THR A 83 -1.57 20.60 15.39
C THR A 83 -2.07 22.01 15.70
N LYS A 84 -1.28 22.72 16.53
CA LYS A 84 -1.41 24.16 16.71
C LYS A 84 -0.61 24.85 15.61
N PHE A 85 -1.12 25.97 15.12
CA PHE A 85 -0.44 26.74 14.08
C PHE A 85 0.77 27.47 14.67
N GLU A 86 1.92 26.79 14.64
CA GLU A 86 3.21 27.37 14.96
C GLU A 86 3.95 27.70 13.67
N SER A 87 4.88 28.66 13.72
CA SER A 87 5.52 29.23 12.53
C SER A 87 6.24 28.25 11.62
N ASN A 88 6.64 27.06 12.12
CA ASN A 88 7.39 26.07 11.35
C ASN A 88 6.64 24.75 11.17
N ALA A 89 5.41 24.64 11.68
CA ALA A 89 4.66 23.38 11.64
C ALA A 89 4.39 22.90 10.22
N GLU A 90 4.04 23.81 9.31
CA GLU A 90 3.76 23.50 7.91
C GLU A 90 4.94 22.87 7.20
N VAL A 91 6.13 23.45 7.38
CA VAL A 91 7.37 23.00 6.75
C VAL A 91 7.71 21.59 7.24
N LEU A 92 7.64 21.37 8.56
CA LEU A 92 7.92 20.07 9.16
C LEU A 92 6.95 19.00 8.68
N PHE A 93 5.67 19.30 8.63
CA PHE A 93 4.66 18.35 8.13
C PHE A 93 4.87 18.02 6.67
N HIS A 94 5.19 19.02 5.86
CA HIS A 94 5.46 18.82 4.44
C HIS A 94 6.68 17.94 4.22
N GLU A 95 7.79 18.19 4.94
CA GLU A 95 9.01 17.39 4.84
C GLU A 95 8.77 15.92 5.21
N LYS A 96 8.09 15.68 6.32
CA LYS A 96 7.74 14.33 6.76
C LYS A 96 6.84 13.63 5.75
N GLN A 97 5.93 14.37 5.14
CA GLN A 97 4.98 13.82 4.17
C GLN A 97 5.66 13.48 2.85
N VAL A 98 6.70 14.21 2.46
CA VAL A 98 7.51 13.87 1.28
C VAL A 98 8.18 12.50 1.45
N LEU A 99 8.69 12.22 2.65
CA LEU A 99 9.28 10.90 2.95
C LEU A 99 8.24 9.78 2.83
N LEU A 100 7.07 10.00 3.40
CA LEU A 100 5.98 9.03 3.32
C LEU A 100 5.50 8.83 1.87
N LYS A 101 5.42 9.91 1.10
CA LYS A 101 5.10 9.87 -0.32
C LYS A 101 6.07 8.98 -1.10
N ASP A 102 7.37 9.12 -0.83
CA ASP A 102 8.39 8.32 -1.50
C ASP A 102 8.24 6.84 -1.17
N GLU A 103 7.95 6.52 0.08
CA GLU A 103 7.66 5.14 0.48
C GLU A 103 6.40 4.59 -0.19
N MET A 104 5.35 5.40 -0.27
CA MET A 104 4.12 5.02 -0.97
C MET A 104 4.38 4.74 -2.44
N LYS A 105 5.15 5.59 -3.12
CA LYS A 105 5.50 5.38 -4.53
C LYS A 105 6.27 4.08 -4.74
N THR A 106 7.23 3.80 -3.88
CA THR A 106 8.01 2.57 -3.93
C THR A 106 7.10 1.35 -3.74
N PHE A 107 6.21 1.42 -2.76
CA PHE A 107 5.27 0.34 -2.49
C PHE A 107 4.32 0.09 -3.66
N VAL A 108 3.74 1.14 -4.24
CA VAL A 108 2.85 1.04 -5.40
C VAL A 108 3.57 0.37 -6.57
N LYS A 109 4.80 0.79 -6.84
CA LYS A 109 5.63 0.21 -7.90
C LYS A 109 5.88 -1.28 -7.68
N MET A 110 6.24 -1.66 -6.46
CA MET A 110 6.49 -3.06 -6.10
C MET A 110 5.22 -3.90 -6.23
N HIS A 111 4.08 -3.36 -5.82
CA HIS A 111 2.80 -4.03 -5.96
C HIS A 111 2.46 -4.31 -7.43
N TYR A 112 2.62 -3.32 -8.29
CA TYR A 112 2.37 -3.49 -9.73
C TYR A 112 3.30 -4.51 -10.37
N GLN A 113 4.57 -4.55 -9.96
CA GLN A 113 5.52 -5.57 -10.43
C GLN A 113 5.07 -6.98 -10.03
N LEU A 114 4.66 -7.15 -8.78
CA LEU A 114 4.11 -8.43 -8.32
C LEU A 114 2.85 -8.79 -9.07
N LYS A 115 1.96 -7.85 -9.27
CA LYS A 115 0.71 -8.04 -10.01
C LYS A 115 0.97 -8.54 -11.43
N GLU A 116 1.92 -7.96 -12.15
CA GLU A 116 2.31 -8.40 -13.49
C GLU A 116 2.78 -9.86 -13.48
N LEU A 117 3.66 -10.21 -12.54
CA LEU A 117 4.14 -11.58 -12.40
C LEU A 117 3.01 -12.57 -12.12
N MET A 118 2.08 -12.19 -11.26
CA MET A 118 0.92 -13.02 -10.94
C MET A 118 -0.03 -13.16 -12.12
N MET A 119 -0.24 -12.11 -12.89
CA MET A 119 -1.06 -12.18 -14.10
C MET A 119 -0.45 -13.15 -15.11
N ASP A 120 0.85 -13.13 -15.31
CA ASP A 120 1.56 -14.07 -16.16
C ASP A 120 1.40 -15.50 -15.65
N PHE A 121 1.54 -15.69 -14.35
CA PHE A 121 1.37 -17.00 -13.71
C PHE A 121 -0.06 -17.52 -13.90
N PHE A 122 -1.06 -16.70 -13.71
CA PHE A 122 -2.46 -17.09 -13.88
C PHE A 122 -2.76 -17.47 -15.34
N LEU A 123 -2.25 -16.69 -16.29
CA LEU A 123 -2.43 -16.97 -17.71
C LEU A 123 -1.83 -18.33 -18.10
N LYS A 124 -0.68 -18.65 -17.53
CA LYS A 124 0.04 -19.90 -17.78
C LYS A 124 -0.62 -21.11 -17.13
N THR A 125 -1.20 -20.93 -15.96
CA THR A 125 -1.69 -21.99 -15.09
C THR A 125 -3.17 -22.28 -15.28
N LEU A 126 -3.94 -21.26 -15.63
CA LEU A 126 -5.37 -21.35 -15.88
C LEU A 126 -5.65 -21.51 -17.34
#